data_86aeb0e9a4cefc6d8e22fb5fbb07f928
#
_entry.id   86aeb0e9a4cefc6d8e22fb5fbb07f928
#
_cell.length_a   1.000
_cell.length_b   1.000
_cell.length_c   1.000
_cell.angle_alpha   90.00
_cell.angle_beta   90.00
_cell.angle_gamma   90.00
#
_symmetry.space_group_name_H-M   'P 1'
#
loop_
_entity.id
_entity.type
_entity.pdbx_description
1 polymer ?
#
loop_
_entity_poly.entity_id
_entity_poly.type
_entity_poly.pdbx_seq_one_letter_code
_entity_poly.pdbx_strand_id
1 'polypeptide(L)'
;MKNRASNTRNLLWAVGILLCLVAMLVALIFAMSQKNTGNRADGTLVLGHIERGEKPVDVDLAGLESAANQLMPVPETKKGNLEDVFGMTFLLDKTLMGLRSYVTNYGDGVNAQIWTDDGSGLMAKNAAESPIVFVDGSLITPSNAAMVTRPRTVLLYLGGDGLADTTEQEFTDGYTRLINSIREASPSTNIIVCSIGSISSNYQGGDGLSPQLIASANSWIRQVCTDTGAYYADIAAIVNDEQGFLSDEFLTPDGRSIAAAGIALIVDYLRCHYM
;
A
#
# COMPACT_ATOMS: atom_id res chain seq x y z
N MET A 1 28.12 59.36 -21.66
CA MET A 1 27.70 58.24 -22.51
C MET A 1 28.36 56.88 -22.17
N LYS A 2 28.97 56.72 -20.97
CA LYS A 2 29.69 55.48 -20.57
C LYS A 2 28.86 54.39 -19.88
N ASN A 3 27.65 54.72 -19.38
CA ASN A 3 26.84 53.76 -18.58
C ASN A 3 25.87 52.88 -19.38
N ARG A 4 25.60 53.17 -20.66
CA ARG A 4 24.65 52.33 -21.46
C ARG A 4 25.30 51.04 -21.99
N ALA A 5 26.60 51.05 -22.29
CA ALA A 5 27.28 49.88 -22.81
C ALA A 5 27.58 48.79 -21.75
N SER A 6 27.65 49.13 -20.46
CA SER A 6 27.84 48.24 -19.36
C SER A 6 26.57 47.43 -19.06
N ASN A 7 25.40 48.09 -19.13
CA ASN A 7 24.11 47.45 -18.85
C ASN A 7 23.70 46.40 -19.91
N THR A 8 23.96 46.67 -21.18
CA THR A 8 23.66 45.71 -22.25
C THR A 8 24.54 44.49 -22.20
N ARG A 9 25.83 44.64 -21.81
CA ARG A 9 26.73 43.49 -21.63
C ARG A 9 26.33 42.63 -20.48
N ASN A 10 25.93 43.21 -19.35
CA ASN A 10 25.42 42.46 -18.19
C ASN A 10 24.10 41.76 -18.48
N LEU A 11 23.21 42.37 -19.26
CA LEU A 11 21.96 41.77 -19.70
C LEU A 11 22.19 40.57 -20.62
N LEU A 12 23.13 40.66 -21.54
CA LEU A 12 23.51 39.54 -22.44
C LEU A 12 24.10 38.37 -21.65
N TRP A 13 24.94 38.65 -20.63
CA TRP A 13 25.45 37.60 -19.73
C TRP A 13 24.34 36.95 -18.90
N ALA A 14 23.39 37.71 -18.37
CA ALA A 14 22.27 37.20 -17.62
C ALA A 14 21.34 36.32 -18.48
N VAL A 15 21.07 36.72 -19.72
CA VAL A 15 20.29 35.92 -20.68
C VAL A 15 21.03 34.64 -21.07
N GLY A 16 22.35 34.68 -21.27
CA GLY A 16 23.17 33.50 -21.55
C GLY A 16 23.14 32.48 -20.40
N ILE A 17 23.27 32.95 -19.17
CA ILE A 17 23.20 32.08 -17.97
C ILE A 17 21.80 31.46 -17.85
N LEU A 18 20.74 32.21 -18.08
CA LEU A 18 19.37 31.70 -18.03
C LEU A 18 19.12 30.62 -19.08
N LEU A 19 19.61 30.82 -20.31
CA LEU A 19 19.51 29.82 -21.39
C LEU A 19 20.29 28.54 -21.06
N CYS A 20 21.48 28.63 -20.44
CA CYS A 20 22.23 27.48 -19.98
C CYS A 20 21.51 26.72 -18.88
N LEU A 21 20.88 27.41 -17.93
CA LEU A 21 20.09 26.79 -16.84
C LEU A 21 18.87 26.06 -17.40
N VAL A 22 18.16 26.66 -18.35
CA VAL A 22 17.02 26.03 -19.03
C VAL A 22 17.46 24.80 -19.82
N ALA A 23 18.58 24.87 -20.54
CA ALA A 23 19.14 23.73 -21.27
C ALA A 23 19.54 22.57 -20.33
N MET A 24 20.14 22.88 -19.16
CA MET A 24 20.46 21.88 -18.14
C MET A 24 19.20 21.26 -17.55
N LEU A 25 18.16 22.05 -17.29
CA LEU A 25 16.89 21.55 -16.76
C LEU A 25 16.20 20.60 -17.75
N VAL A 26 16.19 20.98 -19.04
CA VAL A 26 15.65 20.12 -20.12
C VAL A 26 16.47 18.83 -20.26
N ALA A 27 17.79 18.91 -20.20
CA ALA A 27 18.66 17.73 -20.23
C ALA A 27 18.43 16.82 -19.01
N LEU A 28 18.20 17.40 -17.82
CA LEU A 28 17.90 16.66 -16.60
C LEU A 28 16.53 15.94 -16.70
N ILE A 29 15.51 16.64 -17.19
CA ILE A 29 14.18 16.07 -17.44
C ILE A 29 14.27 14.93 -18.46
N PHE A 30 15.05 15.12 -19.54
CA PHE A 30 15.25 14.10 -20.56
C PHE A 30 16.02 12.89 -20.01
N ALA A 31 17.04 13.10 -19.17
CA ALA A 31 17.78 12.03 -18.50
C ALA A 31 16.92 11.29 -17.45
N MET A 32 16.03 11.99 -16.75
CA MET A 32 15.06 11.37 -15.83
C MET A 32 13.98 10.60 -16.61
N SER A 33 13.54 11.11 -17.76
CA SER A 33 12.63 10.39 -18.66
C SER A 33 13.25 9.10 -19.22
N GLN A 34 14.54 9.09 -19.52
CA GLN A 34 15.24 7.87 -19.95
C GLN A 34 15.46 6.85 -18.81
N LYS A 35 15.59 7.30 -17.55
CA LYS A 35 15.67 6.37 -16.41
C LYS A 35 14.34 5.67 -16.10
N ASN A 36 13.22 6.22 -16.55
CA ASN A 36 11.90 5.62 -16.36
C ASN A 36 11.52 4.59 -17.44
N THR A 37 12.43 4.24 -18.34
CA THR A 37 12.24 3.20 -19.36
C THR A 37 12.73 1.82 -18.92
N GLY A 38 12.85 1.57 -17.61
CA GLY A 38 13.34 0.30 -17.04
C GLY A 38 12.49 -0.94 -17.33
N ASN A 39 11.30 -0.81 -17.94
CA ASN A 39 10.44 -1.95 -18.33
C ASN A 39 10.14 -2.04 -19.83
N ARG A 40 10.93 -1.39 -20.68
CA ARG A 40 10.83 -1.52 -22.15
C ARG A 40 11.87 -2.47 -22.76
N ALA A 41 12.63 -3.19 -21.93
CA ALA A 41 13.67 -4.10 -22.42
C ALA A 41 13.11 -5.22 -23.30
N ASP A 42 11.92 -5.75 -22.99
CA ASP A 42 11.35 -6.87 -23.74
C ASP A 42 10.87 -6.48 -25.15
N GLY A 43 10.27 -5.31 -25.28
CA GLY A 43 9.84 -4.82 -26.61
C GLY A 43 10.99 -4.52 -27.55
N THR A 44 12.11 -4.04 -27.03
CA THR A 44 13.31 -3.73 -27.85
C THR A 44 14.02 -5.01 -28.30
N LEU A 45 14.02 -6.06 -27.48
CA LEU A 45 14.56 -7.37 -27.85
C LEU A 45 13.73 -8.00 -28.98
N VAL A 46 12.39 -7.95 -28.90
CA VAL A 46 11.50 -8.46 -29.94
C VAL A 46 11.70 -7.71 -31.26
N LEU A 47 11.78 -6.38 -31.25
CA LEU A 47 12.06 -5.58 -32.44
C LEU A 47 13.45 -5.88 -33.02
N GLY A 48 14.47 -6.06 -32.19
CA GLY A 48 15.82 -6.42 -32.63
C GLY A 48 15.90 -7.80 -33.31
N HIS A 49 15.04 -8.75 -32.91
CA HIS A 49 14.92 -10.06 -33.60
C HIS A 49 14.20 -9.96 -34.93
N ILE A 50 13.15 -9.12 -35.03
CA ILE A 50 12.43 -8.86 -36.29
C ILE A 50 13.35 -8.20 -37.33
N GLU A 51 14.17 -7.22 -36.92
CA GLU A 51 15.12 -6.55 -37.81
C GLU A 51 16.21 -7.50 -38.32
N ARG A 52 16.56 -8.55 -37.57
CA ARG A 52 17.53 -9.57 -37.99
C ARG A 52 16.90 -10.73 -38.79
N GLY A 53 15.59 -10.69 -39.03
CA GLY A 53 14.88 -11.75 -39.76
C GLY A 53 14.79 -13.07 -39.01
N GLU A 54 15.02 -13.05 -37.71
CA GLU A 54 14.83 -14.20 -36.84
C GLU A 54 13.35 -14.37 -36.54
N LYS A 55 12.86 -15.63 -36.53
CA LYS A 55 11.46 -15.88 -36.13
C LYS A 55 11.25 -15.39 -34.70
N PRO A 56 10.16 -14.63 -34.42
CA PRO A 56 9.85 -14.25 -33.08
C PRO A 56 9.80 -15.51 -32.19
N VAL A 57 10.46 -15.47 -31.05
CA VAL A 57 10.24 -16.47 -30.01
C VAL A 57 8.76 -16.40 -29.68
N ASP A 58 8.06 -17.54 -29.74
CA ASP A 58 6.67 -17.63 -29.29
C ASP A 58 6.64 -17.24 -27.82
N VAL A 59 6.37 -15.96 -27.55
CA VAL A 59 6.10 -15.47 -26.20
C VAL A 59 4.72 -15.98 -25.89
N ASP A 60 4.62 -16.88 -24.93
CA ASP A 60 3.34 -17.36 -24.39
C ASP A 60 2.64 -16.20 -23.67
N LEU A 61 1.97 -15.35 -24.47
CA LEU A 61 1.20 -14.19 -23.97
C LEU A 61 0.10 -14.65 -23.01
N ALA A 62 -0.49 -15.83 -23.23
CA ALA A 62 -1.51 -16.39 -22.35
C ALA A 62 -0.89 -16.80 -21.00
N GLY A 63 0.34 -17.31 -21.00
CA GLY A 63 1.10 -17.63 -19.79
C GLY A 63 1.51 -16.36 -19.02
N LEU A 64 1.88 -15.28 -19.72
CA LEU A 64 2.22 -13.99 -19.11
C LEU A 64 0.98 -13.28 -18.56
N GLU A 65 -0.14 -13.29 -19.25
CA GLU A 65 -1.43 -12.76 -18.76
C GLU A 65 -1.95 -13.58 -17.58
N SER A 66 -1.80 -14.92 -17.60
CA SER A 66 -2.17 -15.79 -16.48
C SER A 66 -1.28 -15.56 -15.25
N ALA A 67 0.00 -15.28 -15.43
CA ALA A 67 0.91 -14.94 -14.32
C ALA A 67 0.65 -13.54 -13.76
N ALA A 68 0.26 -12.58 -14.60
CA ALA A 68 -0.08 -11.21 -14.19
C ALA A 68 -1.36 -11.13 -13.35
N ASN A 69 -2.28 -12.08 -13.53
CA ASN A 69 -3.58 -12.12 -12.85
C ASN A 69 -3.64 -13.20 -11.75
N GLN A 70 -2.52 -13.57 -11.15
CA GLN A 70 -2.50 -14.54 -10.07
C GLN A 70 -2.37 -13.84 -8.72
N LEU A 71 -3.21 -14.25 -7.75
CA LEU A 71 -3.09 -13.80 -6.37
C LEU A 71 -1.69 -14.12 -5.83
N MET A 72 -0.97 -13.10 -5.36
CA MET A 72 0.37 -13.24 -4.79
C MET A 72 0.27 -13.27 -3.25
N PRO A 73 0.36 -14.44 -2.60
CA PRO A 73 0.49 -14.46 -1.15
C PRO A 73 1.80 -13.80 -0.75
N VAL A 74 1.83 -13.19 0.43
CA VAL A 74 3.09 -12.73 1.02
C VAL A 74 4.03 -13.92 1.15
N PRO A 75 5.27 -13.84 0.64
CA PRO A 75 6.19 -14.97 0.71
C PRO A 75 6.48 -15.37 2.16
N GLU A 76 6.50 -16.65 2.44
CA GLU A 76 7.00 -17.14 3.71
C GLU A 76 8.52 -16.92 3.77
N THR A 77 8.98 -16.29 4.83
CA THR A 77 10.38 -16.00 5.09
C THR A 77 10.86 -16.75 6.33
N LYS A 78 12.17 -16.82 6.52
CA LYS A 78 12.71 -17.27 7.82
C LYS A 78 12.22 -16.30 8.89
N LYS A 79 11.73 -16.83 10.02
CA LYS A 79 11.18 -16.02 11.12
C LYS A 79 12.16 -14.91 11.52
N GLY A 80 11.72 -13.67 11.28
CA GLY A 80 12.46 -12.46 11.60
C GLY A 80 12.30 -12.01 13.04
N ASN A 81 12.93 -10.89 13.37
CA ASN A 81 12.78 -10.24 14.65
C ASN A 81 11.50 -9.36 14.66
N LEU A 82 11.12 -8.88 15.83
CA LEU A 82 10.03 -7.90 15.95
C LEU A 82 10.34 -6.59 15.22
N GLU A 83 11.60 -6.20 15.18
CA GLU A 83 12.09 -5.02 14.44
C GLU A 83 11.78 -5.09 12.94
N ASP A 84 11.82 -6.29 12.33
CA ASP A 84 11.48 -6.49 10.92
C ASP A 84 10.00 -6.19 10.67
N VAL A 85 9.11 -6.61 11.57
CA VAL A 85 7.67 -6.32 11.49
C VAL A 85 7.41 -4.85 11.78
N PHE A 86 7.98 -4.32 12.85
CA PHE A 86 7.74 -2.94 13.28
C PHE A 86 8.50 -1.90 12.44
N GLY A 87 9.38 -2.34 11.55
CA GLY A 87 9.93 -1.53 10.47
C GLY A 87 8.95 -1.29 9.31
N MET A 88 7.82 -2.00 9.28
CA MET A 88 6.75 -1.74 8.32
C MET A 88 5.91 -0.53 8.74
N THR A 89 5.20 0.03 7.77
CA THR A 89 4.14 1.00 8.00
C THR A 89 2.79 0.30 7.95
N PHE A 90 1.89 0.63 8.87
CA PHE A 90 0.58 0.02 8.98
C PHE A 90 -0.51 1.06 8.74
N LEU A 91 -1.39 0.83 7.76
CA LEU A 91 -2.61 1.60 7.57
C LEU A 91 -3.78 0.76 8.07
N LEU A 92 -4.40 1.18 9.17
CA LEU A 92 -5.35 0.39 9.94
C LEU A 92 -6.68 1.08 10.10
N ASP A 93 -7.77 0.31 10.00
CA ASP A 93 -9.07 0.72 10.52
C ASP A 93 -9.21 0.41 12.03
N LYS A 94 -10.36 0.73 12.61
CA LYS A 94 -10.60 0.60 14.06
C LYS A 94 -10.49 -0.82 14.58
N THR A 95 -10.77 -1.84 13.75
CA THR A 95 -10.87 -3.23 14.22
C THR A 95 -9.51 -3.84 14.57
N LEU A 96 -8.42 -3.28 14.05
CA LEU A 96 -7.05 -3.70 14.38
C LEU A 96 -6.26 -2.64 15.18
N MET A 97 -6.93 -1.62 15.73
CA MET A 97 -6.25 -0.55 16.49
C MET A 97 -5.48 -1.04 17.73
N GLY A 98 -5.80 -2.21 18.24
CA GLY A 98 -5.02 -2.85 19.31
C GLY A 98 -3.54 -3.06 18.95
N LEU A 99 -3.22 -3.17 17.65
CA LEU A 99 -1.84 -3.27 17.17
C LEU A 99 -1.01 -2.04 17.57
N ARG A 100 -1.60 -0.84 17.57
CA ARG A 100 -0.93 0.39 18.03
C ARG A 100 -0.47 0.27 19.49
N SER A 101 -1.37 -0.19 20.37
CA SER A 101 -1.03 -0.39 21.78
C SER A 101 0.01 -1.50 21.96
N TYR A 102 -0.10 -2.57 21.18
CA TYR A 102 0.87 -3.66 21.19
C TYR A 102 2.27 -3.15 20.84
N VAL A 103 2.40 -2.41 19.73
CA VAL A 103 3.67 -1.83 19.28
C VAL A 103 4.25 -0.87 20.32
N THR A 104 3.42 0.02 20.88
CA THR A 104 3.86 1.01 21.89
C THR A 104 4.39 0.32 23.18
N ASN A 105 3.84 -0.82 23.54
CA ASN A 105 4.24 -1.56 24.76
C ASN A 105 5.50 -2.42 24.56
N TYR A 106 5.94 -2.64 23.33
CA TYR A 106 7.10 -3.51 23.05
C TYR A 106 8.46 -2.82 23.10
N GLY A 107 8.50 -1.51 23.40
CA GLY A 107 9.72 -0.90 23.88
C GLY A 107 10.40 0.16 23.04
N ASP A 108 11.38 0.75 23.66
CA ASP A 108 12.24 1.79 23.13
C ASP A 108 12.94 1.35 21.83
N GLY A 109 12.65 2.04 20.75
CA GLY A 109 13.37 1.89 19.47
C GLY A 109 12.58 1.25 18.32
N VAL A 110 11.35 0.83 18.53
CA VAL A 110 10.50 0.33 17.46
C VAL A 110 9.70 1.48 16.84
N ASN A 111 10.13 1.93 15.68
CA ASN A 111 9.49 3.03 14.93
C ASN A 111 8.39 2.54 13.99
N ALA A 112 7.44 1.75 14.47
CA ALA A 112 6.29 1.41 13.65
C ALA A 112 5.50 2.67 13.32
N GLN A 113 5.41 3.01 12.05
CA GLN A 113 4.53 4.05 11.57
C GLN A 113 3.13 3.47 11.47
N ILE A 114 2.23 3.93 12.32
CA ILE A 114 0.82 3.53 12.28
C ILE A 114 0.01 4.71 11.76
N TRP A 115 -0.49 4.52 10.54
CA TRP A 115 -1.39 5.43 9.87
C TRP A 115 -2.82 5.03 10.19
N THR A 116 -3.54 5.91 10.79
CA THR A 116 -4.96 5.74 11.13
C THR A 116 -5.65 7.08 11.03
N ASP A 117 -6.97 7.05 10.99
CA ASP A 117 -7.78 8.25 11.00
C ASP A 117 -7.74 8.98 12.36
N ASP A 118 -8.37 10.13 12.42
CA ASP A 118 -8.54 10.94 13.62
C ASP A 118 -9.70 10.48 14.53
N GLY A 119 -10.31 9.34 14.23
CA GLY A 119 -11.49 8.79 14.90
C GLY A 119 -12.78 8.88 14.09
N SER A 120 -12.73 9.47 12.88
CA SER A 120 -13.90 9.57 11.99
C SER A 120 -14.27 8.25 11.28
N GLY A 121 -13.34 7.29 11.24
CA GLY A 121 -13.46 6.00 10.57
C GLY A 121 -12.79 5.99 9.20
N LEU A 122 -11.89 5.01 9.01
CA LEU A 122 -11.16 4.84 7.77
C LEU A 122 -11.82 3.74 6.92
N MET A 123 -12.65 4.15 5.97
CA MET A 123 -13.38 3.22 5.11
C MET A 123 -12.58 2.90 3.85
N ALA A 124 -12.57 1.64 3.43
CA ALA A 124 -11.86 1.20 2.22
C ALA A 124 -12.24 2.02 0.96
N LYS A 125 -13.54 2.35 0.79
CA LYS A 125 -14.05 3.07 -0.39
C LYS A 125 -13.47 4.46 -0.62
N ASN A 126 -12.97 5.14 0.43
CA ASN A 126 -12.43 6.51 0.35
C ASN A 126 -11.06 6.68 1.01
N ALA A 127 -10.39 5.57 1.36
CA ALA A 127 -9.14 5.61 2.12
C ALA A 127 -8.00 6.35 1.38
N ALA A 128 -8.02 6.40 0.06
CA ALA A 128 -7.02 7.12 -0.72
C ALA A 128 -7.05 8.64 -0.47
N GLU A 129 -8.25 9.19 -0.26
CA GLU A 129 -8.51 10.61 -0.08
C GLU A 129 -8.67 10.99 1.41
N SER A 130 -8.91 9.99 2.27
CA SER A 130 -9.13 10.22 3.70
C SER A 130 -7.83 10.62 4.40
N PRO A 131 -7.87 11.69 5.23
CA PRO A 131 -6.70 12.07 5.99
C PRO A 131 -6.39 11.05 7.09
N ILE A 132 -5.13 10.80 7.30
CA ILE A 132 -4.57 10.03 8.41
C ILE A 132 -3.79 10.95 9.35
N VAL A 133 -3.67 10.56 10.61
CA VAL A 133 -2.82 11.26 11.57
C VAL A 133 -1.36 10.88 11.32
N PHE A 134 -0.57 11.86 10.92
CA PHE A 134 0.87 11.68 10.69
C PHE A 134 1.68 11.84 11.98
N VAL A 135 2.98 11.51 11.95
CA VAL A 135 3.85 11.46 13.13
C VAL A 135 3.98 12.80 13.88
N ASP A 136 3.79 13.92 13.20
CA ASP A 136 3.79 15.26 13.77
C ASP A 136 2.39 15.76 14.20
N GLY A 137 1.38 14.90 14.08
CA GLY A 137 -0.03 15.22 14.36
C GLY A 137 -0.77 15.92 13.24
N SER A 138 -0.13 16.20 12.09
CA SER A 138 -0.80 16.74 10.92
C SER A 138 -1.73 15.71 10.27
N LEU A 139 -2.76 16.20 9.57
CA LEU A 139 -3.67 15.37 8.79
C LEU A 139 -3.24 15.40 7.32
N ILE A 140 -2.81 14.27 6.79
CA ILE A 140 -2.37 14.13 5.40
C ILE A 140 -2.92 12.84 4.79
N THR A 141 -2.98 12.76 3.47
CA THR A 141 -3.41 11.52 2.79
C THR A 141 -2.34 10.43 2.89
N PRO A 142 -2.71 9.14 2.80
CA PRO A 142 -1.74 8.03 2.78
C PRO A 142 -0.67 8.18 1.70
N SER A 143 -1.02 8.71 0.53
CA SER A 143 -0.07 8.97 -0.55
C SER A 143 0.96 10.05 -0.18
N ASN A 144 0.52 11.14 0.46
CA ASN A 144 1.43 12.17 0.95
C ASN A 144 2.37 11.64 2.05
N ALA A 145 1.83 10.81 2.97
CA ALA A 145 2.64 10.15 3.97
C ALA A 145 3.69 9.22 3.33
N ALA A 146 3.31 8.43 2.31
CA ALA A 146 4.22 7.57 1.58
C ALA A 146 5.30 8.37 0.82
N MET A 147 4.95 9.51 0.23
CA MET A 147 5.90 10.40 -0.45
C MET A 147 6.98 10.92 0.50
N VAL A 148 6.59 11.29 1.71
CA VAL A 148 7.50 11.86 2.72
C VAL A 148 8.36 10.77 3.35
N THR A 149 7.76 9.64 3.77
CA THR A 149 8.45 8.62 4.57
C THR A 149 9.12 7.54 3.74
N ARG A 150 8.64 7.32 2.50
CA ARG A 150 9.14 6.28 1.58
C ARG A 150 9.28 4.92 2.27
N PRO A 151 8.21 4.39 2.84
CA PRO A 151 8.28 3.15 3.58
C PRO A 151 8.71 1.99 2.68
N ARG A 152 9.50 1.06 3.21
CA ARG A 152 9.86 -0.16 2.49
C ARG A 152 8.63 -1.03 2.22
N THR A 153 7.77 -1.14 3.23
CA THR A 153 6.55 -1.95 3.16
C THR A 153 5.41 -1.22 3.86
N VAL A 154 4.25 -1.16 3.20
CA VAL A 154 2.98 -0.72 3.79
C VAL A 154 2.04 -1.91 3.87
N LEU A 155 1.55 -2.19 5.08
CA LEU A 155 0.51 -3.17 5.33
C LEU A 155 -0.84 -2.46 5.44
N LEU A 156 -1.80 -2.87 4.63
CA LEU A 156 -3.16 -2.33 4.60
C LEU A 156 -4.11 -3.31 5.29
N TYR A 157 -4.77 -2.87 6.35
CA TYR A 157 -5.84 -3.60 7.01
C TYR A 157 -7.06 -2.69 7.13
N LEU A 158 -7.93 -2.73 6.13
CA LEU A 158 -9.11 -1.88 6.00
C LEU A 158 -10.29 -2.71 5.55
N GLY A 159 -11.49 -2.33 5.99
CA GLY A 159 -12.74 -2.89 5.51
C GLY A 159 -13.70 -3.31 6.61
N GLY A 160 -13.30 -3.19 7.89
CA GLY A 160 -14.21 -3.34 9.01
C GLY A 160 -15.12 -2.11 9.20
N ASP A 161 -14.61 -0.92 8.90
CA ASP A 161 -15.37 0.32 9.03
C ASP A 161 -16.21 0.61 7.78
N GLY A 162 -17.52 0.89 7.99
CA GLY A 162 -18.46 1.29 6.95
C GLY A 162 -18.74 0.25 5.87
N LEU A 163 -18.43 -1.03 6.13
CA LEU A 163 -18.57 -2.10 5.14
C LEU A 163 -20.03 -2.30 4.72
N ALA A 164 -20.98 -2.24 5.65
CA ALA A 164 -22.38 -2.45 5.36
C ALA A 164 -22.99 -1.38 4.44
N ASP A 165 -22.39 -0.19 4.39
CA ASP A 165 -22.77 0.93 3.54
C ASP A 165 -21.88 1.06 2.30
N THR A 166 -21.20 -0.02 1.91
CA THR A 166 -20.23 -0.01 0.81
C THR A 166 -20.53 -1.15 -0.16
N THR A 167 -20.73 -0.83 -1.42
CA THR A 167 -20.88 -1.83 -2.48
C THR A 167 -19.52 -2.46 -2.83
N GLU A 168 -19.55 -3.64 -3.46
CA GLU A 168 -18.34 -4.30 -3.99
C GLU A 168 -17.51 -3.36 -4.87
N GLN A 169 -18.16 -2.65 -5.80
CA GLN A 169 -17.50 -1.74 -6.73
C GLN A 169 -16.82 -0.58 -5.99
N GLU A 170 -17.52 0.06 -5.03
CA GLU A 170 -16.94 1.15 -4.23
C GLU A 170 -15.77 0.68 -3.39
N PHE A 171 -15.85 -0.54 -2.84
CA PHE A 171 -14.79 -1.15 -2.06
C PHE A 171 -13.55 -1.43 -2.91
N THR A 172 -13.72 -2.13 -4.02
CA THR A 172 -12.62 -2.53 -4.90
C THR A 172 -11.98 -1.33 -5.57
N ASP A 173 -12.76 -0.36 -6.05
CA ASP A 173 -12.26 0.89 -6.63
C ASP A 173 -11.50 1.73 -5.59
N GLY A 174 -12.02 1.83 -4.36
CA GLY A 174 -11.36 2.56 -3.28
C GLY A 174 -10.01 1.98 -2.91
N TYR A 175 -9.95 0.66 -2.74
CA TYR A 175 -8.69 -0.04 -2.47
C TYR A 175 -7.70 0.10 -3.63
N THR A 176 -8.16 -0.06 -4.85
CA THR A 176 -7.31 0.08 -6.06
C THR A 176 -6.72 1.49 -6.16
N ARG A 177 -7.55 2.53 -5.92
CA ARG A 177 -7.05 3.92 -5.88
C ARG A 177 -6.02 4.12 -4.78
N LEU A 178 -6.26 3.57 -3.57
CA LEU A 178 -5.32 3.66 -2.45
C LEU A 178 -3.96 3.04 -2.79
N ILE A 179 -3.95 1.81 -3.30
CA ILE A 179 -2.74 1.09 -3.69
C ILE A 179 -1.97 1.88 -4.76
N ASN A 180 -2.65 2.32 -5.80
CA ASN A 180 -2.03 3.06 -6.90
C ASN A 180 -1.48 4.41 -6.43
N SER A 181 -2.21 5.16 -5.61
CA SER A 181 -1.75 6.45 -5.08
C SER A 181 -0.50 6.33 -4.20
N ILE A 182 -0.40 5.26 -3.39
CA ILE A 182 0.80 4.98 -2.59
C ILE A 182 1.98 4.62 -3.52
N ARG A 183 1.76 3.78 -4.54
CA ARG A 183 2.80 3.40 -5.50
C ARG A 183 3.30 4.57 -6.34
N GLU A 184 2.41 5.45 -6.77
CA GLU A 184 2.78 6.67 -7.49
C GLU A 184 3.65 7.59 -6.62
N ALA A 185 3.30 7.73 -5.34
CA ALA A 185 4.04 8.56 -4.39
C ALA A 185 5.38 7.93 -3.95
N SER A 186 5.45 6.60 -3.86
CA SER A 186 6.62 5.83 -3.43
C SER A 186 6.74 4.51 -4.22
N PRO A 187 7.32 4.54 -5.44
CA PRO A 187 7.33 3.39 -6.36
C PRO A 187 8.10 2.15 -5.86
N SER A 188 8.96 2.30 -4.88
CA SER A 188 9.73 1.19 -4.28
C SER A 188 9.04 0.54 -3.10
N THR A 189 7.87 1.03 -2.69
CA THR A 189 7.12 0.50 -1.55
C THR A 189 6.42 -0.81 -1.91
N ASN A 190 6.68 -1.86 -1.16
CA ASN A 190 5.90 -3.09 -1.21
C ASN A 190 4.56 -2.87 -0.50
N ILE A 191 3.47 -3.38 -1.08
CA ILE A 191 2.14 -3.27 -0.48
C ILE A 191 1.62 -4.66 -0.17
N ILE A 192 1.28 -4.87 1.10
CA ILE A 192 0.62 -6.06 1.62
C ILE A 192 -0.80 -5.68 2.01
N VAL A 193 -1.79 -6.36 1.44
CA VAL A 193 -3.19 -6.17 1.82
C VAL A 193 -3.63 -7.39 2.63
N CYS A 194 -4.19 -7.13 3.80
CA CYS A 194 -4.64 -8.17 4.70
C CYS A 194 -6.13 -8.47 4.50
N SER A 195 -6.52 -9.74 4.64
CA SER A 195 -7.91 -10.07 4.95
C SER A 195 -8.30 -9.52 6.32
N ILE A 196 -9.57 -9.23 6.51
CA ILE A 196 -10.14 -8.71 7.76
C ILE A 196 -10.73 -9.86 8.59
N GLY A 197 -10.49 -9.83 9.89
CA GLY A 197 -11.10 -10.76 10.84
C GLY A 197 -12.62 -10.61 10.86
N SER A 198 -13.32 -11.69 11.16
CA SER A 198 -14.77 -11.70 11.25
C SER A 198 -15.27 -10.98 12.54
N ILE A 199 -16.54 -11.11 12.80
CA ILE A 199 -17.19 -10.64 14.04
C ILE A 199 -17.55 -11.84 14.91
N SER A 200 -17.84 -11.61 16.19
CA SER A 200 -18.34 -12.62 17.11
C SER A 200 -19.64 -13.25 16.60
N SER A 201 -19.85 -14.52 16.94
CA SER A 201 -21.11 -15.22 16.68
C SER A 201 -22.33 -14.54 17.34
N ASN A 202 -22.09 -13.78 18.41
CA ASN A 202 -23.10 -13.04 19.18
C ASN A 202 -23.08 -11.53 18.92
N TYR A 203 -22.46 -11.07 17.81
CA TYR A 203 -22.36 -9.64 17.52
C TYR A 203 -23.73 -8.97 17.37
N GLN A 204 -23.94 -7.86 18.09
CA GLN A 204 -25.18 -7.10 18.14
C GLN A 204 -24.96 -5.60 17.85
N GLY A 205 -23.96 -5.26 17.05
CA GLY A 205 -23.53 -3.87 16.83
C GLY A 205 -24.57 -2.99 16.10
N GLY A 206 -25.54 -3.60 15.41
CA GLY A 206 -26.60 -2.85 14.71
C GLY A 206 -26.13 -2.06 13.48
N ASP A 207 -24.88 -2.24 13.06
CA ASP A 207 -24.22 -1.57 11.95
C ASP A 207 -24.31 -2.34 10.61
N GLY A 208 -25.14 -3.39 10.57
CA GLY A 208 -25.36 -4.22 9.37
C GLY A 208 -24.24 -5.19 9.03
N LEU A 209 -23.19 -5.28 9.84
CA LEU A 209 -22.12 -6.27 9.63
C LEU A 209 -22.62 -7.70 9.84
N SER A 210 -22.14 -8.61 9.03
CA SER A 210 -22.36 -10.05 9.16
C SER A 210 -21.09 -10.81 8.74
N PRO A 211 -20.88 -12.05 9.23
CA PRO A 211 -19.75 -12.88 8.80
C PRO A 211 -19.75 -13.11 7.30
N GLN A 212 -20.93 -13.23 6.67
CA GLN A 212 -21.07 -13.41 5.22
C GLN A 212 -20.60 -12.17 4.44
N LEU A 213 -20.95 -10.97 4.92
CA LEU A 213 -20.51 -9.72 4.30
C LEU A 213 -18.99 -9.57 4.43
N ILE A 214 -18.41 -9.90 5.58
CA ILE A 214 -16.94 -9.87 5.79
C ILE A 214 -16.25 -10.90 4.90
N ALA A 215 -16.80 -12.11 4.76
CA ALA A 215 -16.28 -13.11 3.84
C ALA A 215 -16.31 -12.63 2.38
N SER A 216 -17.38 -11.92 1.97
CA SER A 216 -17.45 -11.28 0.66
C SER A 216 -16.38 -10.21 0.50
N ALA A 217 -16.21 -9.33 1.49
CA ALA A 217 -15.15 -8.31 1.48
C ALA A 217 -13.75 -8.93 1.38
N ASN A 218 -13.49 -10.03 2.07
CA ASN A 218 -12.23 -10.77 1.94
C ASN A 218 -12.04 -11.37 0.54
N SER A 219 -13.12 -11.73 -0.16
CA SER A 219 -13.03 -12.13 -1.58
C SER A 219 -12.72 -10.94 -2.49
N TRP A 220 -13.31 -9.77 -2.22
CA TRP A 220 -12.99 -8.53 -2.95
C TRP A 220 -11.54 -8.09 -2.72
N ILE A 221 -11.01 -8.24 -1.49
CA ILE A 221 -9.59 -7.99 -1.20
C ILE A 221 -8.69 -8.88 -2.05
N ARG A 222 -8.99 -10.18 -2.17
CA ARG A 222 -8.21 -11.08 -3.02
C ARG A 222 -8.25 -10.64 -4.49
N GLN A 223 -9.41 -10.21 -4.98
CA GLN A 223 -9.53 -9.68 -6.34
C GLN A 223 -8.68 -8.42 -6.53
N VAL A 224 -8.77 -7.46 -5.59
CA VAL A 224 -7.94 -6.24 -5.62
C VAL A 224 -6.45 -6.59 -5.64
N CYS A 225 -6.00 -7.55 -4.82
CA CYS A 225 -4.60 -7.98 -4.82
C CYS A 225 -4.20 -8.56 -6.18
N THR A 226 -5.07 -9.39 -6.78
CA THR A 226 -4.85 -9.97 -8.11
C THR A 226 -4.73 -8.88 -9.18
N ASP A 227 -5.65 -7.92 -9.20
CA ASP A 227 -5.73 -6.87 -10.22
C ASP A 227 -4.61 -5.84 -10.10
N THR A 228 -4.18 -5.56 -8.87
CA THR A 228 -3.14 -4.56 -8.61
C THR A 228 -1.73 -5.15 -8.49
N GLY A 229 -1.59 -6.47 -8.34
CA GLY A 229 -0.32 -7.10 -8.01
C GLY A 229 0.20 -6.68 -6.62
N ALA A 230 -0.69 -6.42 -5.67
CA ALA A 230 -0.34 -6.29 -4.25
C ALA A 230 -0.24 -7.69 -3.61
N TYR A 231 0.58 -7.81 -2.56
CA TYR A 231 0.68 -9.05 -1.82
C TYR A 231 -0.52 -9.24 -0.91
N TYR A 232 -0.96 -10.49 -0.74
CA TYR A 232 -2.09 -10.85 0.12
C TYR A 232 -1.62 -11.56 1.38
N ALA A 233 -2.10 -11.14 2.55
CA ALA A 233 -1.88 -11.78 3.83
C ALA A 233 -3.22 -12.24 4.44
N ASP A 234 -3.36 -13.53 4.73
CA ASP A 234 -4.61 -14.09 5.26
C ASP A 234 -4.68 -14.01 6.79
N ILE A 235 -4.93 -12.81 7.29
CA ILE A 235 -5.10 -12.56 8.72
C ILE A 235 -6.39 -13.22 9.25
N ALA A 236 -7.46 -13.27 8.45
CA ALA A 236 -8.71 -13.91 8.84
C ALA A 236 -8.51 -15.39 9.20
N ALA A 237 -7.65 -16.12 8.47
CA ALA A 237 -7.35 -17.50 8.75
C ALA A 237 -6.64 -17.71 10.11
N ILE A 238 -6.04 -16.66 10.69
CA ILE A 238 -5.32 -16.72 11.96
C ILE A 238 -6.27 -16.48 13.14
N VAL A 239 -7.24 -15.58 12.97
CA VAL A 239 -8.07 -15.08 14.08
C VAL A 239 -9.49 -15.62 14.09
N ASN A 240 -9.97 -16.18 12.97
CA ASN A 240 -11.31 -16.76 12.90
C ASN A 240 -11.28 -18.24 13.35
N ASP A 241 -12.42 -18.68 13.88
CA ASP A 241 -12.69 -20.09 14.19
C ASP A 241 -13.06 -20.90 12.91
N GLU A 242 -13.27 -22.20 13.08
CA GLU A 242 -13.66 -23.10 11.98
C GLU A 242 -15.05 -22.79 11.39
N GLN A 243 -15.89 -22.04 12.11
CA GLN A 243 -17.22 -21.62 11.69
C GLN A 243 -17.19 -20.27 10.95
N GLY A 244 -16.01 -19.60 10.92
CA GLY A 244 -15.80 -18.33 10.24
C GLY A 244 -16.19 -17.10 11.07
N PHE A 245 -16.33 -17.25 12.39
CA PHE A 245 -16.49 -16.15 13.33
C PHE A 245 -15.12 -15.75 13.91
N LEU A 246 -14.99 -14.51 14.38
CA LEU A 246 -13.85 -14.14 15.20
C LEU A 246 -13.83 -15.01 16.46
N SER A 247 -12.72 -15.72 16.68
CA SER A 247 -12.58 -16.63 17.80
C SER A 247 -12.76 -15.90 19.14
N ASP A 248 -13.53 -16.48 20.05
CA ASP A 248 -13.77 -15.93 21.39
C ASP A 248 -12.49 -15.62 22.16
N GLU A 249 -11.42 -16.35 21.89
CA GLU A 249 -10.08 -16.17 22.46
C GLU A 249 -9.43 -14.85 22.04
N PHE A 250 -9.80 -14.34 20.87
CA PHE A 250 -9.22 -13.13 20.26
C PHE A 250 -10.18 -11.95 20.22
N LEU A 251 -11.29 -12.06 20.91
CA LEU A 251 -12.39 -11.12 20.87
C LEU A 251 -12.28 -10.04 21.95
N THR A 252 -12.48 -8.78 21.57
CA THR A 252 -12.73 -7.71 22.54
C THR A 252 -14.23 -7.61 22.88
N PRO A 253 -14.61 -6.91 23.97
CA PRO A 253 -16.02 -6.80 24.39
C PRO A 253 -16.96 -6.17 23.36
N ASP A 254 -16.43 -5.47 22.34
CA ASP A 254 -17.24 -4.87 21.27
C ASP A 254 -17.69 -5.90 20.21
N GLY A 255 -17.21 -7.13 20.28
CA GLY A 255 -17.58 -8.21 19.39
C GLY A 255 -17.01 -8.17 17.99
N ARG A 256 -16.07 -7.23 17.68
CA ARG A 256 -15.51 -7.05 16.35
C ARG A 256 -14.01 -6.71 16.29
N SER A 257 -13.48 -6.12 17.34
CA SER A 257 -12.06 -5.76 17.40
C SER A 257 -11.22 -6.93 17.91
N ILE A 258 -9.99 -7.02 17.38
CA ILE A 258 -9.08 -8.11 17.71
C ILE A 258 -8.35 -7.78 19.03
N ALA A 259 -8.46 -8.68 20.00
CA ALA A 259 -7.81 -8.57 21.30
C ALA A 259 -6.30 -8.82 21.23
N ALA A 260 -5.59 -8.47 22.30
CA ALA A 260 -4.12 -8.57 22.37
C ALA A 260 -3.57 -9.97 22.05
N ALA A 261 -4.29 -11.04 22.40
CA ALA A 261 -3.90 -12.41 22.07
C ALA A 261 -3.90 -12.66 20.54
N GLY A 262 -4.95 -12.22 19.84
CA GLY A 262 -5.02 -12.33 18.37
C GLY A 262 -3.97 -11.45 17.69
N ILE A 263 -3.73 -10.23 18.22
CA ILE A 263 -2.68 -9.34 17.71
C ILE A 263 -1.30 -9.99 17.84
N ALA A 264 -1.01 -10.67 18.94
CA ALA A 264 0.25 -11.37 19.13
C ALA A 264 0.46 -12.47 18.05
N LEU A 265 -0.59 -13.21 17.69
CA LEU A 265 -0.53 -14.19 16.60
C LEU A 265 -0.34 -13.55 15.24
N ILE A 266 -1.02 -12.42 14.97
CA ILE A 266 -0.84 -11.65 13.73
C ILE A 266 0.62 -11.19 13.61
N VAL A 267 1.18 -10.63 14.68
CA VAL A 267 2.58 -10.19 14.70
C VAL A 267 3.53 -11.38 14.49
N ASP A 268 3.25 -12.54 15.11
CA ASP A 268 4.07 -13.73 14.92
C ASP A 268 3.99 -14.27 13.48
N TYR A 269 2.83 -14.23 12.85
CA TYR A 269 2.65 -14.51 11.42
C TYR A 269 3.47 -13.53 10.55
N LEU A 270 3.37 -12.24 10.79
CA LEU A 270 4.10 -11.23 10.04
C LEU A 270 5.63 -11.36 10.18
N ARG A 271 6.13 -11.91 11.29
CA ARG A 271 7.56 -12.24 11.45
C ARG A 271 8.05 -13.32 10.47
N CYS A 272 7.15 -14.12 9.94
CA CYS A 272 7.44 -15.09 8.89
C CYS A 272 7.00 -14.63 7.50
N HIS A 273 6.39 -13.43 7.38
CA HIS A 273 5.77 -12.93 6.16
C HIS A 273 6.03 -11.41 6.03
N TYR A 274 7.30 -11.03 5.85
CA TYR A 274 7.71 -9.62 5.69
C TYR A 274 8.60 -9.43 4.44
N MET A 275 8.74 -8.15 3.99
CA MET A 275 9.44 -7.81 2.76
C MET A 275 10.43 -6.65 2.95
#